data_aded2779fc8f2f071fc3277b2196d828
#
_entry.id   aded2779fc8f2f071fc3277b2196d828
#
_cell.length_a   1.000
_cell.length_b   1.000
_cell.length_c   1.000
_cell.angle_alpha   90.00
_cell.angle_beta   90.00
_cell.angle_gamma   90.00
#
_symmetry.space_group_name_H-M   'P 1'
#
loop_
_entity.id
_entity.type
_entity.pdbx_description
1 polymer ?
#
loop_
_entity_poly.entity_id
_entity_poly.type
_entity_poly.pdbx_seq_one_letter_code
_entity_poly.pdbx_strand_id
1 'polypeptide(L)'
;MIPSPDYPLYTAVVSLSGGTPVHYSCDEAAGWMPDLQDLRRKVTPRTKAMVVINPNNPTGALYPPEVLKDLLQVAREHGLIVFADEIYDKTLYDDLEHTSIASLAQDVLCVTFNGLSKNYRSCGYRAGWMVVSGEKRHAKDYIEGLNMLASMRLCANTPGQLAIQTALGGYQSIKDLVAPGGRLRKQRDVAWNLLTQIPGVEVVKPGAALYMFPKLDPKVYPIADDQQFAYDLLAQEKVLIVQGTGFNWPQPDHFRLVFLPNVDDLTEAIGRIERFLSNYRKRISK
;
A
#
# COMPACT_ATOMS: atom_id res chain seq x y z
N MET A 1 -14.64 -2.23 5.75
CA MET A 1 -13.81 -3.29 5.15
C MET A 1 -12.47 -2.71 4.74
N ILE A 2 -11.33 -3.35 5.05
CA ILE A 2 -9.98 -2.85 4.77
C ILE A 2 -9.19 -4.02 4.16
N PRO A 3 -8.30 -3.82 3.16
CA PRO A 3 -7.50 -4.94 2.62
C PRO A 3 -6.52 -5.49 3.68
N SER A 4 -6.07 -6.72 3.50
CA SER A 4 -4.95 -7.30 4.24
C SER A 4 -4.04 -8.03 3.25
N PRO A 5 -2.75 -7.65 3.16
CA PRO A 5 -2.08 -6.59 3.94
C PRO A 5 -2.49 -5.18 3.52
N ASP A 6 -2.38 -4.21 4.46
CA ASP A 6 -2.77 -2.82 4.25
C ASP A 6 -1.82 -1.81 4.89
N TYR A 7 -2.02 -0.53 4.56
CA TYR A 7 -1.39 0.56 5.29
C TYR A 7 -2.10 0.76 6.65
N PRO A 8 -1.42 0.50 7.80
CA PRO A 8 -2.08 0.32 9.09
C PRO A 8 -2.82 1.56 9.62
N LEU A 9 -2.62 2.74 9.01
CA LEU A 9 -3.34 3.96 9.37
C LEU A 9 -4.86 3.79 9.22
N TYR A 10 -5.33 3.06 8.20
CA TYR A 10 -6.77 2.84 7.99
C TYR A 10 -7.40 2.06 9.13
N THR A 11 -6.75 1.00 9.59
CA THR A 11 -7.17 0.24 10.78
C THR A 11 -7.19 1.12 12.03
N ALA A 12 -6.15 1.91 12.23
CA ALA A 12 -6.04 2.82 13.37
C ALA A 12 -7.14 3.89 13.34
N VAL A 13 -7.37 4.53 12.20
CA VAL A 13 -8.38 5.60 12.08
C VAL A 13 -9.79 5.05 12.27
N VAL A 14 -10.11 3.90 11.71
CA VAL A 14 -11.43 3.26 11.92
C VAL A 14 -11.65 2.96 13.40
N SER A 15 -10.65 2.41 14.09
CA SER A 15 -10.73 2.12 15.52
C SER A 15 -10.89 3.39 16.37
N LEU A 16 -10.10 4.43 16.07
CA LEU A 16 -10.18 5.73 16.76
C LEU A 16 -11.53 6.42 16.55
N SER A 17 -12.18 6.17 15.41
CA SER A 17 -13.51 6.70 15.10
C SER A 17 -14.66 5.86 15.70
N GLY A 18 -14.37 4.86 16.53
CA GLY A 18 -15.35 3.96 17.12
C GLY A 18 -15.89 2.90 16.19
N GLY A 19 -15.29 2.73 15.00
CA GLY A 19 -15.62 1.67 14.06
C GLY A 19 -14.88 0.36 14.36
N THR A 20 -15.35 -0.72 13.75
CA THR A 20 -14.68 -2.02 13.80
C THR A 20 -14.04 -2.29 12.45
N PRO A 21 -12.69 -2.31 12.35
CA PRO A 21 -12.00 -2.69 11.12
C PRO A 21 -12.19 -4.20 10.87
N VAL A 22 -12.59 -4.55 9.66
CA VAL A 22 -12.71 -5.93 9.22
C VAL A 22 -11.89 -6.09 7.95
N HIS A 23 -10.89 -6.97 7.98
CA HIS A 23 -9.95 -7.13 6.88
C HIS A 23 -10.43 -8.18 5.89
N TYR A 24 -10.41 -7.85 4.59
CA TYR A 24 -10.54 -8.82 3.50
C TYR A 24 -9.15 -9.18 2.97
N SER A 25 -8.96 -10.42 2.60
CA SER A 25 -7.67 -10.94 2.16
C SER A 25 -7.31 -10.45 0.76
N CYS A 26 -6.03 -10.17 0.54
CA CYS A 26 -5.44 -10.10 -0.80
C CYS A 26 -4.61 -11.37 -1.02
N ASP A 27 -4.82 -12.02 -2.16
CA ASP A 27 -4.20 -13.30 -2.49
C ASP A 27 -2.80 -13.11 -3.10
N GLU A 28 -1.77 -13.57 -2.38
CA GLU A 28 -0.39 -13.51 -2.86
C GLU A 28 -0.19 -14.30 -4.16
N ALA A 29 -0.81 -15.50 -4.25
CA ALA A 29 -0.68 -16.35 -5.44
C ALA A 29 -1.31 -15.73 -6.68
N ALA A 30 -2.31 -14.86 -6.48
CA ALA A 30 -2.94 -14.06 -7.54
C ALA A 30 -2.27 -12.67 -7.72
N GLY A 31 -1.04 -12.48 -7.23
CA GLY A 31 -0.32 -11.20 -7.33
C GLY A 31 -0.88 -10.11 -6.40
N TRP A 32 -1.38 -10.50 -5.25
CA TRP A 32 -1.97 -9.63 -4.21
C TRP A 32 -3.30 -9.00 -4.62
N MET A 33 -4.04 -9.64 -5.54
CA MET A 33 -5.39 -9.19 -5.87
C MET A 33 -6.36 -9.45 -4.71
N PRO A 34 -7.35 -8.57 -4.49
CA PRO A 34 -8.40 -8.75 -3.49
C PRO A 34 -9.18 -10.07 -3.70
N ASP A 35 -9.33 -10.86 -2.64
CA ASP A 35 -10.22 -12.02 -2.62
C ASP A 35 -11.68 -11.55 -2.46
N LEU A 36 -12.41 -11.51 -3.57
CA LEU A 36 -13.79 -11.06 -3.61
C LEU A 36 -14.75 -12.00 -2.87
N GLN A 37 -14.41 -13.28 -2.76
CA GLN A 37 -15.23 -14.24 -2.02
C GLN A 37 -15.07 -13.99 -0.51
N ASP A 38 -13.85 -13.77 -0.05
CA ASP A 38 -13.58 -13.41 1.33
C ASP A 38 -14.23 -12.07 1.69
N LEU A 39 -14.12 -11.07 0.81
CA LEU A 39 -14.76 -9.77 0.97
C LEU A 39 -16.28 -9.91 1.14
N ARG A 40 -16.96 -10.62 0.22
CA ARG A 40 -18.42 -10.83 0.26
C ARG A 40 -18.85 -11.57 1.51
N ARG A 41 -18.11 -12.59 1.94
CA ARG A 41 -18.39 -13.37 3.16
C ARG A 41 -18.34 -12.53 4.42
N LYS A 42 -17.49 -11.50 4.45
CA LYS A 42 -17.26 -10.64 5.62
C LYS A 42 -18.16 -9.40 5.67
N VAL A 43 -18.84 -9.05 4.58
CA VAL A 43 -19.80 -7.94 4.57
C VAL A 43 -21.01 -8.30 5.43
N THR A 44 -21.47 -7.33 6.21
CA THR A 44 -22.67 -7.46 7.06
C THR A 44 -23.56 -6.21 6.91
N PRO A 45 -24.80 -6.21 7.40
CA PRO A 45 -25.65 -5.00 7.39
C PRO A 45 -25.07 -3.81 8.17
N ARG A 46 -24.05 -4.05 9.02
CA ARG A 46 -23.32 -2.99 9.72
C ARG A 46 -22.15 -2.43 8.95
N THR A 47 -21.75 -3.06 7.85
CA THR A 47 -20.65 -2.58 7.00
C THR A 47 -21.06 -1.26 6.34
N LYS A 48 -20.24 -0.23 6.47
CA LYS A 48 -20.53 1.13 5.96
C LYS A 48 -19.64 1.52 4.81
N ALA A 49 -18.42 1.01 4.78
CA ALA A 49 -17.43 1.44 3.80
C ALA A 49 -16.44 0.35 3.46
N MET A 50 -15.80 0.52 2.31
CA MET A 50 -14.68 -0.29 1.86
C MET A 50 -13.50 0.61 1.51
N VAL A 51 -12.31 0.26 2.00
CA VAL A 51 -11.04 0.90 1.64
C VAL A 51 -10.41 0.13 0.49
N VAL A 52 -9.95 0.84 -0.52
CA VAL A 52 -9.17 0.31 -1.65
C VAL A 52 -7.86 1.09 -1.71
N ILE A 53 -6.74 0.41 -1.60
CA ILE A 53 -5.40 1.02 -1.69
C ILE A 53 -4.78 0.57 -3.01
N ASN A 54 -4.77 1.46 -4.00
CA ASN A 54 -4.34 1.11 -5.36
C ASN A 54 -3.55 2.26 -6.01
N PRO A 55 -2.24 2.07 -6.23
CA PRO A 55 -1.39 0.90 -5.92
C PRO A 55 -1.21 0.63 -4.43
N ASN A 56 -1.05 -0.65 -4.08
CA ASN A 56 -1.06 -1.11 -2.70
C ASN A 56 0.27 -0.88 -1.96
N ASN A 57 0.19 -0.50 -0.72
CA ASN A 57 1.25 -0.55 0.28
C ASN A 57 0.81 -1.57 1.36
N PRO A 58 1.54 -2.70 1.54
CA PRO A 58 2.99 -2.87 1.32
C PRO A 58 3.39 -3.67 0.07
N THR A 59 2.47 -4.18 -0.73
CA THR A 59 2.77 -5.19 -1.75
C THR A 59 3.29 -4.64 -3.08
N GLY A 60 2.97 -3.38 -3.39
CA GLY A 60 3.23 -2.80 -4.71
C GLY A 60 2.32 -3.34 -5.82
N ALA A 61 1.24 -4.02 -5.47
CA ALA A 61 0.24 -4.48 -6.42
C ALA A 61 -0.52 -3.31 -7.05
N LEU A 62 -0.84 -3.45 -8.31
CA LEU A 62 -1.71 -2.55 -9.07
C LEU A 62 -2.96 -3.32 -9.51
N TYR A 63 -4.12 -2.88 -9.07
CA TYR A 63 -5.38 -3.54 -9.42
C TYR A 63 -5.85 -3.08 -10.80
N PRO A 64 -6.09 -4.01 -11.74
CA PRO A 64 -6.58 -3.68 -13.05
C PRO A 64 -8.07 -3.27 -13.03
N PRO A 65 -8.58 -2.62 -14.10
CA PRO A 65 -9.96 -2.10 -14.15
C PRO A 65 -11.04 -3.12 -13.85
N GLU A 66 -10.87 -4.38 -14.24
CA GLU A 66 -11.83 -5.46 -13.99
C GLU A 66 -11.95 -5.76 -12.49
N VAL A 67 -10.84 -5.85 -11.77
CA VAL A 67 -10.86 -6.03 -10.30
C VAL A 67 -11.52 -4.84 -9.61
N LEU A 68 -11.24 -3.61 -10.07
CA LEU A 68 -11.89 -2.41 -9.54
C LEU A 68 -13.42 -2.42 -9.78
N LYS A 69 -13.87 -2.89 -10.95
CA LYS A 69 -15.30 -3.04 -11.26
C LYS A 69 -15.97 -4.06 -10.35
N ASP A 70 -15.29 -5.17 -10.06
CA ASP A 70 -15.80 -6.20 -9.16
C ASP A 70 -15.91 -5.69 -7.72
N LEU A 71 -14.93 -4.93 -7.24
CA LEU A 71 -15.00 -4.24 -5.94
C LEU A 71 -16.17 -3.25 -5.89
N LEU A 72 -16.34 -2.46 -6.95
CA LEU A 72 -17.49 -1.54 -7.07
C LEU A 72 -18.84 -2.27 -7.11
N GLN A 73 -18.88 -3.45 -7.70
CA GLN A 73 -20.10 -4.26 -7.69
C GLN A 73 -20.48 -4.67 -6.26
N VAL A 74 -19.51 -5.08 -5.44
CA VAL A 74 -19.76 -5.34 -4.01
C VAL A 74 -20.23 -4.08 -3.28
N ALA A 75 -19.62 -2.93 -3.58
CA ALA A 75 -20.04 -1.66 -2.97
C ALA A 75 -21.49 -1.30 -3.34
N ARG A 76 -21.92 -1.52 -4.59
CA ARG A 76 -23.31 -1.30 -5.04
C ARG A 76 -24.31 -2.20 -4.32
N GLU A 77 -24.00 -3.50 -4.27
CA GLU A 77 -24.86 -4.52 -3.68
C GLU A 77 -25.17 -4.23 -2.20
N HIS A 78 -24.24 -3.59 -1.51
CA HIS A 78 -24.32 -3.36 -0.08
C HIS A 78 -24.39 -1.88 0.34
N GLY A 79 -24.48 -0.96 -0.63
CA GLY A 79 -24.56 0.48 -0.35
C GLY A 79 -23.34 1.03 0.37
N LEU A 80 -22.13 0.58 0.04
CA LEU A 80 -20.90 0.97 0.70
C LEU A 80 -20.30 2.24 0.11
N ILE A 81 -19.72 3.08 0.96
CA ILE A 81 -18.82 4.14 0.53
C ILE A 81 -17.46 3.54 0.19
N VAL A 82 -16.87 3.95 -0.92
CA VAL A 82 -15.52 3.53 -1.30
C VAL A 82 -14.52 4.63 -0.93
N PHE A 83 -13.57 4.30 -0.05
CA PHE A 83 -12.40 5.13 0.24
C PHE A 83 -11.23 4.63 -0.58
N ALA A 84 -10.77 5.42 -1.54
CA ALA A 84 -9.69 5.07 -2.47
C ALA A 84 -8.40 5.81 -2.13
N ASP A 85 -7.38 5.09 -1.71
CA ASP A 85 -6.03 5.63 -1.56
C ASP A 85 -5.25 5.41 -2.86
N GLU A 86 -5.04 6.50 -3.60
CA GLU A 86 -4.37 6.49 -4.90
C GLU A 86 -3.04 7.26 -4.84
N ILE A 87 -2.40 7.32 -3.68
CA ILE A 87 -1.19 8.11 -3.45
C ILE A 87 -0.01 7.71 -4.35
N TYR A 88 -0.02 6.49 -4.91
CA TYR A 88 1.01 5.96 -5.81
C TYR A 88 0.60 5.90 -7.28
N ASP A 89 -0.50 6.56 -7.69
CA ASP A 89 -1.10 6.49 -9.02
C ASP A 89 -0.14 6.77 -10.20
N LYS A 90 1.00 7.42 -9.96
CA LYS A 90 2.03 7.72 -10.96
C LYS A 90 3.36 6.96 -10.74
N THR A 91 3.47 6.22 -9.67
CA THR A 91 4.66 5.40 -9.39
C THR A 91 4.41 3.99 -9.92
N LEU A 92 4.48 3.85 -11.24
CA LEU A 92 4.13 2.64 -11.98
C LEU A 92 5.33 2.18 -12.81
N TYR A 93 5.50 0.86 -12.93
CA TYR A 93 6.60 0.23 -13.64
C TYR A 93 6.07 -0.60 -14.82
N ASP A 94 6.97 -0.95 -15.74
CA ASP A 94 6.72 -1.92 -16.82
C ASP A 94 5.53 -1.53 -17.71
N ASP A 95 5.39 -0.22 -18.00
CA ASP A 95 4.36 0.37 -18.85
C ASP A 95 2.91 0.11 -18.36
N LEU A 96 2.76 -0.22 -17.07
CA LEU A 96 1.46 -0.36 -16.45
C LEU A 96 0.75 1.00 -16.30
N GLU A 97 -0.57 0.97 -16.39
CA GLU A 97 -1.42 2.17 -16.27
C GLU A 97 -2.34 2.06 -15.05
N HIS A 98 -2.47 3.17 -14.33
CA HIS A 98 -3.40 3.28 -13.22
C HIS A 98 -4.77 3.74 -13.73
N THR A 99 -5.81 3.07 -13.25
CA THR A 99 -7.20 3.51 -13.41
C THR A 99 -7.72 3.94 -12.05
N SER A 100 -8.13 5.20 -11.92
CA SER A 100 -8.81 5.64 -10.70
C SER A 100 -10.16 4.94 -10.56
N ILE A 101 -10.43 4.34 -9.40
CA ILE A 101 -11.71 3.67 -9.14
C ILE A 101 -12.88 4.63 -9.26
N ALA A 102 -12.67 5.91 -8.92
CA ALA A 102 -13.67 6.95 -9.05
C ALA A 102 -14.14 7.17 -10.50
N SER A 103 -13.28 6.93 -11.49
CA SER A 103 -13.66 7.03 -12.91
C SER A 103 -14.65 5.95 -13.36
N LEU A 104 -14.70 4.84 -12.62
CA LEU A 104 -15.60 3.70 -12.86
C LEU A 104 -16.85 3.72 -11.97
N ALA A 105 -16.91 4.64 -11.00
CA ALA A 105 -17.89 4.67 -9.92
C ALA A 105 -18.84 5.87 -10.03
N GLN A 106 -19.60 5.98 -11.14
CA GLN A 106 -20.53 7.11 -11.31
C GLN A 106 -21.73 7.05 -10.35
N ASP A 107 -22.11 5.86 -9.94
CA ASP A 107 -23.26 5.52 -9.11
C ASP A 107 -22.93 5.14 -7.66
N VAL A 108 -21.64 5.04 -7.32
CA VAL A 108 -21.16 4.72 -5.98
C VAL A 108 -20.45 5.94 -5.40
N LEU A 109 -20.75 6.29 -4.15
CA LEU A 109 -20.02 7.36 -3.46
C LEU A 109 -18.57 6.96 -3.24
N CYS A 110 -17.66 7.67 -3.89
CA CYS A 110 -16.21 7.50 -3.76
C CYS A 110 -15.56 8.71 -3.10
N VAL A 111 -14.61 8.43 -2.22
CA VAL A 111 -13.75 9.42 -1.58
C VAL A 111 -12.31 9.04 -1.93
N THR A 112 -11.72 9.77 -2.88
CA THR A 112 -10.37 9.49 -3.38
C THR A 112 -9.36 10.38 -2.69
N PHE A 113 -8.28 9.78 -2.18
CA PHE A 113 -7.17 10.47 -1.52
C PHE A 113 -5.92 10.44 -2.39
N ASN A 114 -5.25 11.59 -2.49
CA ASN A 114 -3.95 11.72 -3.12
C ASN A 114 -3.17 12.89 -2.50
N GLY A 115 -1.91 13.10 -2.88
CA GLY A 115 -1.11 14.17 -2.29
C GLY A 115 0.29 14.31 -2.87
N LEU A 116 1.04 15.25 -2.31
CA LEU A 116 2.39 15.59 -2.75
C LEU A 116 3.46 14.62 -2.24
N SER A 117 3.13 13.77 -1.26
CA SER A 117 4.13 13.03 -0.50
C SER A 117 4.92 11.99 -1.30
N LYS A 118 4.30 11.33 -2.27
CA LYS A 118 4.88 10.16 -2.95
C LYS A 118 5.27 10.47 -4.39
N ASN A 119 4.32 10.64 -5.28
CA ASN A 119 4.60 10.91 -6.70
C ASN A 119 5.44 12.16 -6.92
N TYR A 120 5.28 13.16 -6.05
CA TYR A 120 6.02 14.43 -6.13
C TYR A 120 7.20 14.50 -5.17
N ARG A 121 7.44 13.46 -4.35
CA ARG A 121 8.56 13.35 -3.38
C ARG A 121 8.65 14.52 -2.40
N SER A 122 7.51 15.16 -2.16
CA SER A 122 7.40 16.37 -1.32
C SER A 122 6.65 16.08 -0.02
N CYS A 123 7.03 14.98 0.66
CA CYS A 123 6.37 14.54 1.90
C CYS A 123 6.47 15.56 3.05
N GLY A 124 7.48 16.41 3.04
CA GLY A 124 7.66 17.50 4.01
C GLY A 124 6.66 18.64 3.86
N TYR A 125 6.04 18.82 2.71
CA TYR A 125 5.00 19.84 2.51
C TYR A 125 3.70 19.53 3.25
N ARG A 126 3.48 18.30 3.70
CA ARG A 126 2.28 17.89 4.43
C ARG A 126 0.98 18.33 3.74
N ALA A 127 0.91 18.22 2.42
CA ALA A 127 -0.22 18.61 1.62
C ALA A 127 -0.75 17.46 0.76
N GLY A 128 -2.06 17.36 0.68
CA GLY A 128 -2.79 16.40 -0.11
C GLY A 128 -4.21 16.91 -0.37
N TRP A 129 -4.97 16.13 -1.08
CA TRP A 129 -6.35 16.44 -1.42
C TRP A 129 -7.24 15.20 -1.33
N MET A 130 -8.50 15.47 -1.16
CA MET A 130 -9.58 14.50 -1.17
C MET A 130 -10.61 14.93 -2.20
N VAL A 131 -11.07 13.99 -3.03
CA VAL A 131 -12.11 14.22 -4.03
C VAL A 131 -13.32 13.35 -3.70
N VAL A 132 -14.47 13.97 -3.51
CA VAL A 132 -15.75 13.26 -3.33
C VAL A 132 -16.47 13.20 -4.68
N SER A 133 -16.71 12.01 -5.20
CA SER A 133 -17.29 11.75 -6.51
C SER A 133 -18.41 10.70 -6.45
N GLY A 134 -19.06 10.45 -7.58
CA GLY A 134 -20.17 9.49 -7.70
C GLY A 134 -21.50 10.05 -7.21
N GLU A 135 -22.41 9.17 -6.79
CA GLU A 135 -23.76 9.54 -6.37
C GLU A 135 -23.76 10.25 -5.01
N LYS A 136 -24.18 11.52 -5.01
CA LYS A 136 -24.14 12.40 -3.82
C LYS A 136 -25.51 12.69 -3.20
N ARG A 137 -26.61 12.25 -3.80
CA ARG A 137 -27.97 12.58 -3.31
C ARG A 137 -28.19 12.22 -1.87
N HIS A 138 -27.64 11.08 -1.44
CA HIS A 138 -27.79 10.56 -0.08
C HIS A 138 -26.58 10.87 0.81
N ALA A 139 -25.64 11.68 0.33
CA ALA A 139 -24.39 12.02 1.03
C ALA A 139 -24.30 13.49 1.46
N LYS A 140 -25.40 14.23 1.42
CA LYS A 140 -25.43 15.66 1.75
C LYS A 140 -24.85 15.92 3.13
N ASP A 141 -25.38 15.25 4.14
CA ASP A 141 -24.97 15.44 5.54
C ASP A 141 -23.50 15.02 5.76
N TYR A 142 -23.06 13.98 5.07
CA TYR A 142 -21.66 13.57 5.09
C TYR A 142 -20.74 14.65 4.49
N ILE A 143 -21.11 15.23 3.35
CA ILE A 143 -20.33 16.30 2.70
C ILE A 143 -20.34 17.57 3.57
N GLU A 144 -21.48 17.89 4.19
CA GLU A 144 -21.58 19.01 5.11
C GLU A 144 -20.68 18.82 6.32
N GLY A 145 -20.65 17.60 6.89
CA GLY A 145 -19.75 17.23 7.98
C GLY A 145 -18.27 17.38 7.60
N LEU A 146 -17.89 16.99 6.39
CA LEU A 146 -16.53 17.20 5.87
C LEU A 146 -16.18 18.69 5.77
N ASN A 147 -17.10 19.52 5.24
CA ASN A 147 -16.93 20.97 5.15
C ASN A 147 -16.82 21.61 6.53
N MET A 148 -17.62 21.14 7.49
CA MET A 148 -17.56 21.61 8.88
C MET A 148 -16.21 21.30 9.52
N LEU A 149 -15.69 20.06 9.36
CA LEU A 149 -14.36 19.69 9.85
C LEU A 149 -13.24 20.51 9.19
N ALA A 150 -13.35 20.77 7.89
CA ALA A 150 -12.42 21.63 7.18
C ALA A 150 -12.45 23.07 7.72
N SER A 151 -13.65 23.60 8.00
CA SER A 151 -13.84 24.94 8.57
C SER A 151 -13.30 25.04 9.99
N MET A 152 -13.48 23.99 10.80
CA MET A 152 -12.91 23.91 12.17
C MET A 152 -11.38 23.85 12.15
N ARG A 153 -10.80 23.19 11.16
CA ARG A 153 -9.34 23.13 10.96
C ARG A 153 -8.75 24.49 10.58
N LEU A 154 -9.55 25.39 9.95
CA LEU A 154 -9.15 26.69 9.40
C LEU A 154 -8.08 26.57 8.32
N CYS A 155 -6.95 27.26 8.50
CA CYS A 155 -5.88 27.32 7.52
C CYS A 155 -5.05 26.02 7.54
N ALA A 156 -5.11 25.24 6.47
CA ALA A 156 -4.12 24.20 6.23
C ALA A 156 -2.78 24.83 5.81
N ASN A 157 -1.73 24.01 5.65
CA ASN A 157 -0.41 24.49 5.24
C ASN A 157 -0.47 25.21 3.89
N THR A 158 -0.56 26.54 3.91
CA THR A 158 -0.72 27.38 2.71
C THR A 158 0.39 27.22 1.68
N PRO A 159 1.71 27.20 2.04
CA PRO A 159 2.76 26.96 1.07
C PRO A 159 2.62 25.60 0.38
N GLY A 160 2.23 24.55 1.13
CA GLY A 160 1.98 23.23 0.58
C GLY A 160 0.80 23.20 -0.39
N GLN A 161 -0.29 23.92 -0.08
CA GLN A 161 -1.45 24.03 -0.97
C GLN A 161 -1.12 24.75 -2.28
N LEU A 162 -0.38 25.85 -2.22
CA LEU A 162 0.06 26.59 -3.42
C LEU A 162 0.97 25.72 -4.31
N ALA A 163 1.76 24.83 -3.72
CA ALA A 163 2.60 23.90 -4.47
C ALA A 163 1.79 22.85 -5.24
N ILE A 164 0.55 22.52 -4.83
CA ILE A 164 -0.29 21.50 -5.50
C ILE A 164 -0.53 21.86 -6.97
N GLN A 165 -0.90 23.08 -7.26
CA GLN A 165 -1.18 23.52 -8.64
C GLN A 165 0.06 23.34 -9.53
N THR A 166 1.22 23.76 -9.05
CA THR A 166 2.49 23.62 -9.78
C THR A 166 2.86 22.14 -9.95
N ALA A 167 2.66 21.33 -8.92
CA ALA A 167 2.94 19.89 -8.97
C ALA A 167 2.04 19.17 -9.99
N LEU A 168 0.75 19.49 -10.02
CA LEU A 168 -0.21 18.86 -10.95
C LEU A 168 0.00 19.30 -12.40
N GLY A 169 0.24 20.59 -12.63
CA GLY A 169 0.38 21.18 -13.97
C GLY A 169 1.81 21.17 -14.52
N GLY A 170 2.81 20.91 -13.67
CA GLY A 170 4.21 20.95 -14.04
C GLY A 170 4.74 19.63 -14.63
N TYR A 171 6.05 19.61 -14.85
CA TYR A 171 6.75 18.44 -15.34
C TYR A 171 6.67 17.27 -14.35
N GLN A 172 6.24 16.11 -14.85
CA GLN A 172 6.03 14.92 -14.03
C GLN A 172 7.31 14.08 -13.96
N SER A 173 8.31 14.55 -13.23
CA SER A 173 9.63 13.91 -13.12
C SER A 173 9.62 12.51 -12.50
N ILE A 174 8.51 12.07 -11.89
CA ILE A 174 8.35 10.68 -11.47
C ILE A 174 8.43 9.72 -12.66
N LYS A 175 7.97 10.13 -13.84
CA LYS A 175 8.01 9.33 -15.05
C LYS A 175 9.43 8.93 -15.44
N ASP A 176 10.40 9.84 -15.28
CA ASP A 176 11.81 9.53 -15.57
C ASP A 176 12.39 8.51 -14.61
N LEU A 177 11.93 8.54 -13.35
CA LEU A 177 12.43 7.64 -12.32
C LEU A 177 11.93 6.20 -12.47
N VAL A 178 10.72 6.03 -13.01
CA VAL A 178 10.09 4.70 -13.22
C VAL A 178 10.29 4.15 -14.62
N ALA A 179 10.72 4.98 -15.58
CA ALA A 179 10.98 4.60 -16.97
C ALA A 179 12.10 3.53 -17.09
N PRO A 180 12.24 2.85 -18.23
CA PRO A 180 13.40 2.02 -18.53
C PRO A 180 14.71 2.78 -18.29
N GLY A 181 15.59 2.22 -17.45
CA GLY A 181 16.83 2.88 -17.05
C GLY A 181 16.69 3.93 -15.94
N GLY A 182 15.48 4.27 -15.53
CA GLY A 182 15.21 5.16 -14.41
C GLY A 182 15.66 4.60 -13.07
N ARG A 183 15.97 5.50 -12.13
CA ARG A 183 16.56 5.14 -10.84
C ARG A 183 15.68 4.17 -10.04
N LEU A 184 14.39 4.47 -9.89
CA LEU A 184 13.47 3.63 -9.09
C LEU A 184 13.26 2.27 -9.72
N ARG A 185 13.18 2.20 -11.07
CA ARG A 185 13.05 0.93 -11.78
C ARG A 185 14.29 0.06 -11.56
N LYS A 186 15.50 0.63 -11.68
CA LYS A 186 16.75 -0.10 -11.39
C LYS A 186 16.79 -0.62 -9.95
N GLN A 187 16.44 0.22 -8.99
CA GLN A 187 16.41 -0.15 -7.58
C GLN A 187 15.43 -1.29 -7.30
N ARG A 188 14.21 -1.22 -7.86
CA ARG A 188 13.22 -2.30 -7.79
C ARG A 188 13.78 -3.60 -8.36
N ASP A 189 14.30 -3.55 -9.57
CA ASP A 189 14.73 -4.74 -10.28
C ASP A 189 15.95 -5.40 -9.59
N VAL A 190 16.89 -4.62 -9.11
CA VAL A 190 18.03 -5.14 -8.34
C VAL A 190 17.56 -5.77 -7.02
N ALA A 191 16.70 -5.07 -6.26
CA ALA A 191 16.20 -5.60 -5.00
C ALA A 191 15.42 -6.92 -5.20
N TRP A 192 14.55 -6.97 -6.22
CA TRP A 192 13.78 -8.16 -6.54
C TRP A 192 14.70 -9.33 -6.94
N ASN A 193 15.66 -9.10 -7.83
CA ASN A 193 16.61 -10.12 -8.26
C ASN A 193 17.43 -10.68 -7.10
N LEU A 194 17.92 -9.83 -6.20
CA LEU A 194 18.72 -10.27 -5.06
C LEU A 194 17.88 -11.06 -4.05
N LEU A 195 16.68 -10.59 -3.72
CA LEU A 195 15.81 -11.26 -2.75
C LEU A 195 15.38 -12.65 -3.23
N THR A 196 15.02 -12.78 -4.51
CA THR A 196 14.58 -14.07 -5.09
C THR A 196 15.70 -15.09 -5.23
N GLN A 197 16.97 -14.70 -5.07
CA GLN A 197 18.10 -15.63 -5.04
C GLN A 197 18.35 -16.21 -3.63
N ILE A 198 17.74 -15.64 -2.60
CA ILE A 198 17.89 -16.14 -1.22
C ILE A 198 17.03 -17.39 -1.05
N PRO A 199 17.61 -18.56 -0.68
CA PRO A 199 16.84 -19.78 -0.51
C PRO A 199 15.70 -19.62 0.50
N GLY A 200 14.47 -19.98 0.11
CA GLY A 200 13.28 -19.88 0.95
C GLY A 200 12.71 -18.46 1.07
N VAL A 201 13.13 -17.55 0.20
CA VAL A 201 12.51 -16.22 0.05
C VAL A 201 11.76 -16.14 -1.27
N GLU A 202 10.48 -15.81 -1.20
CA GLU A 202 9.61 -15.61 -2.35
C GLU A 202 9.16 -14.14 -2.40
N VAL A 203 9.09 -13.55 -3.58
CA VAL A 203 8.68 -12.15 -3.74
C VAL A 203 7.87 -11.99 -5.02
N VAL A 204 6.63 -11.55 -4.88
CA VAL A 204 5.85 -11.06 -6.02
C VAL A 204 6.49 -9.76 -6.50
N LYS A 205 6.86 -9.69 -7.78
CA LYS A 205 7.47 -8.47 -8.34
C LYS A 205 6.46 -7.32 -8.30
N PRO A 206 6.77 -6.21 -7.62
CA PRO A 206 5.82 -5.10 -7.56
C PRO A 206 5.68 -4.39 -8.90
N GLY A 207 4.44 -4.18 -9.35
CA GLY A 207 4.12 -3.38 -10.53
C GLY A 207 4.10 -1.89 -10.27
N ALA A 208 4.05 -1.48 -9.00
CA ALA A 208 3.90 -0.07 -8.62
C ALA A 208 4.47 0.22 -7.22
N ALA A 209 4.30 1.47 -6.76
CA ALA A 209 4.72 1.97 -5.45
C ALA A 209 6.25 1.86 -5.22
N LEU A 210 6.67 1.69 -3.96
CA LEU A 210 8.08 1.78 -3.54
C LEU A 210 8.49 0.60 -2.65
N TYR A 211 7.70 -0.47 -2.64
CA TYR A 211 7.75 -1.55 -1.66
C TYR A 211 7.77 -2.93 -2.31
N MET A 212 8.40 -3.85 -1.60
CA MET A 212 8.27 -5.29 -1.77
C MET A 212 7.80 -5.90 -0.47
N PHE A 213 7.08 -7.01 -0.57
CA PHE A 213 6.56 -7.74 0.58
C PHE A 213 7.02 -9.20 0.51
N PRO A 214 8.33 -9.45 0.78
CA PRO A 214 8.91 -10.78 0.71
C PRO A 214 8.31 -11.73 1.73
N LYS A 215 8.08 -12.96 1.28
CA LYS A 215 7.70 -14.10 2.09
C LYS A 215 8.90 -14.94 2.46
N LEU A 216 8.92 -15.39 3.70
CA LEU A 216 9.87 -16.38 4.23
C LEU A 216 9.15 -17.71 4.33
N ASP A 217 9.56 -18.71 3.54
CA ASP A 217 8.95 -20.05 3.59
C ASP A 217 8.98 -20.60 5.02
N PRO A 218 7.83 -20.85 5.65
CA PRO A 218 7.77 -21.32 7.04
C PRO A 218 8.47 -22.69 7.27
N LYS A 219 8.66 -23.49 6.22
CA LYS A 219 9.42 -24.74 6.29
C LYS A 219 10.92 -24.51 6.40
N VAL A 220 11.40 -23.36 5.87
CA VAL A 220 12.80 -22.96 5.91
C VAL A 220 13.08 -22.01 7.07
N TYR A 221 12.12 -21.16 7.38
CA TYR A 221 12.17 -20.12 8.41
C TYR A 221 10.92 -20.21 9.30
N PRO A 222 10.89 -21.08 10.31
CA PRO A 222 9.75 -21.21 11.24
C PRO A 222 9.74 -20.02 12.24
N ILE A 223 9.34 -18.85 11.76
CA ILE A 223 9.27 -17.62 12.54
C ILE A 223 7.94 -17.61 13.29
N ALA A 224 7.99 -17.55 14.61
CA ALA A 224 6.80 -17.45 15.46
C ALA A 224 6.44 -15.99 15.79
N ASP A 225 7.45 -15.10 15.79
CA ASP A 225 7.33 -13.68 16.11
C ASP A 225 8.17 -12.87 15.11
N ASP A 226 7.50 -12.23 14.17
CA ASP A 226 8.15 -11.42 13.12
C ASP A 226 8.63 -10.06 13.65
N GLN A 227 8.09 -9.58 14.77
CA GLN A 227 8.60 -8.39 15.44
C GLN A 227 9.97 -8.67 16.07
N GLN A 228 10.10 -9.81 16.76
CA GLN A 228 11.39 -10.23 17.30
C GLN A 228 12.41 -10.52 16.18
N PHE A 229 11.96 -11.13 15.09
CA PHE A 229 12.79 -11.33 13.89
C PHE A 229 13.33 -10.01 13.33
N ALA A 230 12.47 -9.00 13.17
CA ALA A 230 12.88 -7.68 12.68
C ALA A 230 13.87 -6.99 13.66
N TYR A 231 13.64 -7.13 14.96
CA TYR A 231 14.54 -6.62 15.98
C TYR A 231 15.91 -7.31 15.94
N ASP A 232 15.96 -8.63 15.81
CA ASP A 232 17.19 -9.42 15.75
C ASP A 232 18.01 -9.05 14.49
N LEU A 233 17.35 -8.88 13.34
CA LEU A 233 17.98 -8.40 12.12
C LEU A 233 18.60 -7.01 12.32
N LEU A 234 17.86 -6.08 12.94
CA LEU A 234 18.38 -4.75 13.25
C LEU A 234 19.57 -4.81 14.21
N ALA A 235 19.46 -5.62 15.25
CA ALA A 235 20.51 -5.74 16.26
C ALA A 235 21.81 -6.33 15.70
N GLN A 236 21.72 -7.37 14.87
CA GLN A 236 22.86 -8.13 14.37
C GLN A 236 23.45 -7.52 13.10
N GLU A 237 22.61 -7.13 12.14
CA GLU A 237 23.04 -6.72 10.80
C GLU A 237 22.84 -5.23 10.52
N LYS A 238 22.24 -4.46 11.45
CA LYS A 238 21.96 -3.02 11.29
C LYS A 238 21.06 -2.71 10.08
N VAL A 239 20.14 -3.62 9.74
CA VAL A 239 19.14 -3.44 8.70
C VAL A 239 17.76 -3.38 9.36
N LEU A 240 17.06 -2.28 9.11
CA LEU A 240 15.68 -2.07 9.60
C LEU A 240 14.69 -2.45 8.50
N ILE A 241 13.84 -3.41 8.80
CA ILE A 241 12.66 -3.77 8.02
C ILE A 241 11.40 -3.52 8.84
N VAL A 242 10.23 -3.66 8.23
CA VAL A 242 8.96 -3.65 8.97
C VAL A 242 8.32 -5.03 8.83
N GLN A 243 7.98 -5.64 9.96
CA GLN A 243 7.35 -6.95 10.02
C GLN A 243 5.99 -6.98 9.32
N GLY A 244 5.62 -8.14 8.77
CA GLY A 244 4.39 -8.34 8.01
C GLY A 244 3.12 -8.14 8.83
N THR A 245 3.13 -8.61 10.09
CA THR A 245 2.01 -8.43 11.02
C THR A 245 1.70 -6.96 11.31
N GLY A 246 2.69 -6.07 11.17
CA GLY A 246 2.52 -4.61 11.24
C GLY A 246 1.67 -4.02 10.10
N PHE A 247 1.39 -4.79 9.05
CA PHE A 247 0.48 -4.45 7.95
C PHE A 247 -0.83 -5.23 8.00
N ASN A 248 -1.22 -5.70 9.18
CA ASN A 248 -2.40 -6.55 9.39
C ASN A 248 -2.37 -7.86 8.58
N TRP A 249 -1.18 -8.32 8.19
CA TRP A 249 -1.00 -9.64 7.63
C TRP A 249 -1.08 -10.69 8.75
N PRO A 250 -1.86 -11.76 8.59
CA PRO A 250 -2.16 -12.66 9.72
C PRO A 250 -1.02 -13.64 10.07
N GLN A 251 -0.04 -13.80 9.19
CA GLN A 251 1.06 -14.75 9.38
C GLN A 251 2.38 -14.02 9.64
N PRO A 252 3.26 -14.51 10.53
CA PRO A 252 4.56 -13.89 10.81
C PRO A 252 5.64 -14.29 9.79
N ASP A 253 5.26 -14.45 8.52
CA ASP A 253 6.10 -14.99 7.45
C ASP A 253 6.48 -13.96 6.38
N HIS A 254 6.10 -12.70 6.56
CA HIS A 254 6.41 -11.61 5.62
C HIS A 254 7.11 -10.45 6.29
N PHE A 255 7.77 -9.64 5.48
CA PHE A 255 8.25 -8.32 5.88
C PHE A 255 8.18 -7.33 4.71
N ARG A 256 8.09 -6.04 5.00
CA ARG A 256 8.18 -5.01 3.98
C ARG A 256 9.61 -4.51 3.81
N LEU A 257 10.07 -4.51 2.57
CA LEU A 257 11.31 -3.84 2.14
C LEU A 257 10.96 -2.61 1.30
N VAL A 258 11.67 -1.50 1.55
CA VAL A 258 11.59 -0.26 0.76
C VAL A 258 12.81 -0.18 -0.15
N PHE A 259 12.62 -0.11 -1.47
CA PHE A 259 13.74 -0.09 -2.43
C PHE A 259 14.15 1.34 -2.85
N LEU A 260 14.08 2.31 -1.93
CA LEU A 260 14.48 3.70 -2.17
C LEU A 260 15.98 3.99 -2.06
N PRO A 261 16.79 3.26 -1.27
CA PRO A 261 18.23 3.46 -1.26
C PRO A 261 18.86 3.25 -2.65
N ASN A 262 20.05 3.79 -2.89
CA ASN A 262 20.77 3.52 -4.14
C ASN A 262 21.09 2.04 -4.29
N VAL A 263 21.53 1.63 -5.51
CA VAL A 263 21.74 0.21 -5.84
C VAL A 263 22.83 -0.43 -4.95
N ASP A 264 23.88 0.32 -4.62
CA ASP A 264 24.98 -0.21 -3.81
C ASP A 264 24.54 -0.45 -2.37
N ASP A 265 23.82 0.52 -1.76
CA ASP A 265 23.25 0.40 -0.41
C ASP A 265 22.20 -0.74 -0.35
N LEU A 266 21.38 -0.88 -1.40
CA LEU A 266 20.41 -1.99 -1.48
C LEU A 266 21.09 -3.34 -1.57
N THR A 267 22.16 -3.44 -2.37
CA THR A 267 22.94 -4.68 -2.54
C THR A 267 23.57 -5.07 -1.22
N GLU A 268 24.17 -4.10 -0.52
CA GLU A 268 24.74 -4.35 0.80
C GLU A 268 23.69 -4.74 1.83
N ALA A 269 22.56 -4.02 1.90
CA ALA A 269 21.49 -4.31 2.85
C ALA A 269 20.87 -5.71 2.62
N ILE A 270 20.63 -6.07 1.36
CA ILE A 270 20.05 -7.39 1.03
C ILE A 270 21.08 -8.49 1.28
N GLY A 271 22.38 -8.27 1.02
CA GLY A 271 23.45 -9.19 1.40
C GLY A 271 23.54 -9.42 2.91
N ARG A 272 23.28 -8.39 3.73
CA ARG A 272 23.16 -8.53 5.19
C ARG A 272 21.94 -9.35 5.59
N ILE A 273 20.79 -9.14 4.93
CA ILE A 273 19.58 -9.97 5.14
C ILE A 273 19.88 -11.43 4.80
N GLU A 274 20.53 -11.69 3.68
CA GLU A 274 20.92 -13.05 3.27
C GLU A 274 21.82 -13.73 4.30
N ARG A 275 22.84 -13.02 4.79
CA ARG A 275 23.76 -13.50 5.83
C ARG A 275 23.00 -13.85 7.12
N PHE A 276 22.11 -12.96 7.57
CA PHE A 276 21.26 -13.20 8.72
C PHE A 276 20.40 -14.46 8.55
N LEU A 277 19.69 -14.57 7.42
CA LEU A 277 18.86 -15.71 7.08
C LEU A 277 19.67 -17.02 6.97
N SER A 278 20.88 -16.97 6.40
CA SER A 278 21.78 -18.12 6.36
C SER A 278 22.16 -18.61 7.77
N ASN A 279 22.47 -17.68 8.68
CA ASN A 279 22.77 -18.00 10.07
C ASN A 279 21.55 -18.55 10.81
N TYR A 280 20.36 -18.02 10.52
CA TYR A 280 19.10 -18.49 11.08
C TYR A 280 18.84 -19.96 10.71
N ARG A 281 18.99 -20.32 9.41
CA ARG A 281 18.86 -21.73 8.95
C ARG A 281 19.82 -22.67 9.66
N LYS A 282 21.10 -22.29 9.84
CA LYS A 282 22.10 -23.10 10.53
C LYS A 282 21.78 -23.36 12.00
N ARG A 283 21.06 -22.46 12.67
CA ARG A 283 20.63 -22.63 14.07
C ARG A 283 19.47 -23.64 14.21
N ILE A 284 18.59 -23.68 13.23
CA ILE A 284 17.42 -24.59 13.25
C ILE A 284 17.80 -26.01 12.84
N SER A 285 18.85 -26.16 12.03
CA SER A 285 19.34 -27.48 11.57
C SER A 285 20.19 -28.20 12.60
N LYS A 286 20.46 -27.60 13.77
CA LYS A 286 21.15 -28.18 14.93
C LYS A 286 20.15 -28.59 16.01
#